data_43ae5e8edf7c23761e4cc8c80ad4c821
#
_entry.id   43ae5e8edf7c23761e4cc8c80ad4c821
#
_cell.length_a   1.000
_cell.length_b   1.000
_cell.length_c   1.000
_cell.angle_alpha   90.00
_cell.angle_beta   90.00
_cell.angle_gamma   90.00
#
_symmetry.space_group_name_H-M   'P 1'
#
loop_
_entity.id
_entity.type
_entity.pdbx_description
1 polymer ?
#
loop_
_entity_poly.entity_id
_entity_poly.type
_entity_poly.pdbx_seq_one_letter_code
_entity_poly.pdbx_strand_id
1 'polypeptide(L)'
;MERPPLRVLVTGASGFIGGHTCNVLSRAGATVRALVRRTSDIRHLEKSAIEICYGDLSDPDSLRSACKNIDIVVHTAAVVGSFGDWSHYYEIGVLGTERLIEAAHQEGVARFVHLSSIAVYGLKPHGKPVTESVEFDHVPQSWNHYVREKVISEELIWKAHAAGKIRATTLRPSIVIGARDRNAVPRMIDMLTFPISLMAGKPSNRLPIVCIDDCVDAIARVVEKDDTIGKSYNISGHRHIAVADVLQLVGNKRNLRVPSTYLPTSLLFAPVGLLEWGWAKIGKSGEPPITRISVVLAGYDYEISCQRAHQELGWFPKDEYESALEAALATV
;
A
#
# COMPACT_ATOMS: atom_id res chain seq x y z
N MET A 1 0.25 28.73 24.86
CA MET A 1 -1.01 28.00 24.59
C MET A 1 -0.64 26.76 23.80
N GLU A 2 -0.93 25.57 24.33
CA GLU A 2 -0.78 24.33 23.57
C GLU A 2 -1.72 24.38 22.35
N ARG A 3 -1.21 23.96 21.20
CA ARG A 3 -2.08 23.84 20.00
C ARG A 3 -3.13 22.75 20.29
N PRO A 4 -4.39 22.96 19.88
CA PRO A 4 -5.39 21.90 20.01
C PRO A 4 -4.94 20.66 19.22
N PRO A 5 -5.31 19.46 19.65
CA PRO A 5 -4.94 18.23 18.96
C PRO A 5 -5.46 18.26 17.52
N LEU A 6 -4.62 17.82 16.56
CA LEU A 6 -5.01 17.70 15.15
C LEU A 6 -6.15 16.71 15.00
N ARG A 7 -7.17 17.09 14.25
CA ARG A 7 -8.30 16.20 13.88
C ARG A 7 -7.99 15.54 12.54
N VAL A 8 -7.77 14.23 12.57
CA VAL A 8 -7.31 13.47 11.39
C VAL A 8 -8.37 12.46 10.98
N LEU A 9 -8.86 12.57 9.74
CA LEU A 9 -9.70 11.54 9.11
C LEU A 9 -8.79 10.49 8.45
N VAL A 10 -8.94 9.22 8.82
CA VAL A 10 -8.27 8.10 8.16
C VAL A 10 -9.30 7.28 7.39
N THR A 11 -9.17 7.21 6.06
CA THR A 11 -9.96 6.29 5.23
C THR A 11 -9.23 4.96 5.12
N GLY A 12 -9.98 3.87 4.84
CA GLY A 12 -9.38 2.54 4.85
C GLY A 12 -8.97 2.06 6.25
N ALA A 13 -9.50 2.67 7.31
CA ALA A 13 -9.15 2.42 8.70
C ALA A 13 -9.41 0.97 9.16
N SER A 14 -10.34 0.24 8.56
CA SER A 14 -10.54 -1.20 8.81
C SER A 14 -9.49 -2.09 8.14
N GLY A 15 -8.67 -1.53 7.25
CA GLY A 15 -7.61 -2.23 6.54
C GLY A 15 -6.33 -2.41 7.36
N PHE A 16 -5.33 -3.00 6.71
CA PHE A 16 -4.03 -3.26 7.32
C PHE A 16 -3.30 -1.95 7.69
N ILE A 17 -2.91 -1.14 6.70
CA ILE A 17 -2.13 0.08 6.94
C ILE A 17 -2.98 1.13 7.67
N GLY A 18 -4.24 1.33 7.25
CA GLY A 18 -5.12 2.33 7.85
C GLY A 18 -5.40 2.10 9.33
N GLY A 19 -5.58 0.84 9.75
CA GLY A 19 -5.78 0.52 11.16
C GLY A 19 -4.55 0.79 12.03
N HIS A 20 -3.36 0.45 11.55
CA HIS A 20 -2.10 0.81 12.24
C HIS A 20 -1.88 2.33 12.27
N THR A 21 -2.22 3.03 11.17
CA THR A 21 -2.17 4.50 11.11
C THR A 21 -3.07 5.14 12.17
N CYS A 22 -4.32 4.68 12.30
CA CYS A 22 -5.22 5.17 13.36
C CYS A 22 -4.60 5.05 14.75
N ASN A 23 -4.04 3.89 15.06
CA ASN A 23 -3.44 3.63 16.36
C ASN A 23 -2.21 4.51 16.64
N VAL A 24 -1.32 4.68 15.65
CA VAL A 24 -0.11 5.50 15.81
C VAL A 24 -0.47 6.98 15.97
N LEU A 25 -1.38 7.52 15.15
CA LEU A 25 -1.79 8.91 15.24
C LEU A 25 -2.53 9.21 16.55
N SER A 26 -3.38 8.29 17.02
CA SER A 26 -4.07 8.43 18.31
C SER A 26 -3.08 8.45 19.49
N ARG A 27 -2.06 7.57 19.47
CA ARG A 27 -1.00 7.56 20.48
C ARG A 27 -0.13 8.82 20.46
N ALA A 28 0.04 9.43 19.29
CA ALA A 28 0.72 10.71 19.10
C ALA A 28 -0.13 11.91 19.55
N GLY A 29 -1.35 11.68 20.06
CA GLY A 29 -2.23 12.73 20.59
C GLY A 29 -3.18 13.38 19.57
N ALA A 30 -3.28 12.85 18.34
CA ALA A 30 -4.27 13.30 17.38
C ALA A 30 -5.68 12.79 17.75
N THR A 31 -6.71 13.60 17.49
CA THR A 31 -8.11 13.14 17.49
C THR A 31 -8.38 12.45 16.15
N VAL A 32 -8.43 11.12 16.17
CA VAL A 32 -8.58 10.33 14.95
C VAL A 32 -10.04 9.95 14.70
N ARG A 33 -10.52 10.26 13.49
CA ARG A 33 -11.79 9.77 12.94
C ARG A 33 -11.48 8.68 11.90
N ALA A 34 -11.99 7.47 12.13
CA ALA A 34 -11.83 6.32 11.27
C ALA A 34 -13.06 6.16 10.35
N LEU A 35 -12.88 6.37 9.03
CA LEU A 35 -13.94 6.08 8.06
C LEU A 35 -13.96 4.58 7.76
N VAL A 36 -15.08 3.94 8.06
CA VAL A 36 -15.27 2.49 7.90
C VAL A 36 -16.65 2.19 7.33
N ARG A 37 -16.78 1.08 6.59
CA ARG A 37 -18.09 0.59 6.15
C ARG A 37 -18.79 -0.14 7.29
N ARG A 38 -20.12 -0.14 7.31
CA ARG A 38 -20.90 -0.86 8.34
C ARG A 38 -20.61 -2.36 8.41
N THR A 39 -20.14 -2.95 7.32
CA THR A 39 -19.78 -4.36 7.23
C THR A 39 -18.32 -4.65 7.59
N SER A 40 -17.53 -3.62 7.93
CA SER A 40 -16.09 -3.77 8.22
C SER A 40 -15.84 -4.39 9.59
N ASP A 41 -14.84 -5.24 9.68
CA ASP A 41 -14.29 -5.69 10.96
C ASP A 41 -13.40 -4.57 11.55
N ILE A 42 -13.85 -4.00 12.65
CA ILE A 42 -13.19 -2.89 13.36
C ILE A 42 -12.70 -3.25 14.76
N ARG A 43 -12.72 -4.53 15.14
CA ARG A 43 -12.33 -4.99 16.49
C ARG A 43 -10.98 -4.47 16.96
N HIS A 44 -10.08 -4.21 16.03
CA HIS A 44 -8.75 -3.65 16.32
C HIS A 44 -8.78 -2.13 16.58
N LEU A 45 -9.85 -1.42 16.23
CA LEU A 45 -10.06 0.01 16.47
C LEU A 45 -10.82 0.27 17.79
N GLU A 46 -11.64 -0.66 18.22
CA GLU A 46 -12.54 -0.49 19.39
C GLU A 46 -11.82 -0.27 20.71
N LYS A 47 -10.58 -0.75 20.82
CA LYS A 47 -9.74 -0.60 22.01
C LYS A 47 -9.03 0.75 22.11
N SER A 48 -9.15 1.59 21.12
CA SER A 48 -8.46 2.88 21.01
C SER A 48 -9.47 4.03 21.12
N ALA A 49 -9.03 5.18 21.59
CA ALA A 49 -9.83 6.41 21.64
C ALA A 49 -10.02 6.99 20.21
N ILE A 50 -10.62 6.21 19.31
CA ILE A 50 -10.82 6.53 17.90
C ILE A 50 -12.30 6.72 17.63
N GLU A 51 -12.67 7.85 17.04
CA GLU A 51 -14.03 8.14 16.59
C GLU A 51 -14.38 7.29 15.36
N ILE A 52 -15.35 6.42 15.46
CA ILE A 52 -15.84 5.62 14.33
C ILE A 52 -16.85 6.42 13.50
N CYS A 53 -16.57 6.62 12.24
CA CYS A 53 -17.45 7.24 11.26
C CYS A 53 -17.84 6.22 10.18
N TYR A 54 -19.13 5.97 10.01
CA TYR A 54 -19.61 5.07 8.98
C TYR A 54 -19.84 5.79 7.66
N GLY A 55 -19.22 5.27 6.58
CA GLY A 55 -19.37 5.80 5.24
C GLY A 55 -18.66 4.91 4.21
N ASP A 56 -18.80 5.30 2.95
CA ASP A 56 -18.21 4.58 1.80
C ASP A 56 -17.65 5.57 0.77
N LEU A 57 -16.58 5.21 0.08
CA LEU A 57 -15.99 6.02 -1.00
C LEU A 57 -16.94 6.20 -2.21
N SER A 58 -17.95 5.36 -2.32
CA SER A 58 -19.03 5.50 -3.33
C SER A 58 -20.15 6.46 -2.94
N ASP A 59 -20.19 6.91 -1.66
CA ASP A 59 -21.23 7.77 -1.12
C ASP A 59 -20.70 9.17 -0.77
N PRO A 60 -20.88 10.19 -1.65
CA PRO A 60 -20.39 11.55 -1.46
C PRO A 60 -20.90 12.22 -0.18
N ASP A 61 -22.13 11.96 0.24
CA ASP A 61 -22.72 12.59 1.43
C ASP A 61 -22.08 12.06 2.71
N SER A 62 -21.77 10.76 2.75
CA SER A 62 -21.03 10.17 3.86
C SER A 62 -19.59 10.72 3.93
N LEU A 63 -18.93 10.92 2.78
CA LEU A 63 -17.59 11.50 2.72
C LEU A 63 -17.58 12.96 3.19
N ARG A 64 -18.54 13.75 2.76
CA ARG A 64 -18.69 15.12 3.21
C ARG A 64 -18.90 15.19 4.73
N SER A 65 -19.79 14.34 5.25
CA SER A 65 -20.03 14.23 6.70
C SER A 65 -18.76 13.82 7.46
N ALA A 66 -17.96 12.90 6.91
CA ALA A 66 -16.73 12.45 7.51
C ALA A 66 -15.63 13.54 7.53
N CYS A 67 -15.61 14.45 6.54
CA CYS A 67 -14.63 15.53 6.43
C CYS A 67 -14.95 16.74 7.32
N LYS A 68 -16.16 16.84 7.93
CA LYS A 68 -16.52 17.97 8.79
C LYS A 68 -15.59 18.14 9.98
N ASN A 69 -15.08 19.37 10.16
CA ASN A 69 -14.15 19.71 11.24
C ASN A 69 -12.88 18.83 11.27
N ILE A 70 -12.37 18.46 10.12
CA ILE A 70 -11.13 17.70 9.96
C ILE A 70 -10.02 18.64 9.48
N ASP A 71 -8.85 18.55 10.10
CA ASP A 71 -7.66 19.32 9.69
C ASP A 71 -6.91 18.59 8.57
N ILE A 72 -6.78 17.26 8.68
CA ILE A 72 -5.97 16.45 7.78
C ILE A 72 -6.75 15.18 7.37
N VAL A 73 -6.81 14.89 6.08
CA VAL A 73 -7.23 13.58 5.57
C VAL A 73 -5.99 12.73 5.33
N VAL A 74 -5.97 11.50 5.86
CA VAL A 74 -5.01 10.45 5.52
C VAL A 74 -5.75 9.36 4.73
N HIS A 75 -5.55 9.35 3.42
CA HIS A 75 -6.25 8.47 2.50
C HIS A 75 -5.43 7.19 2.26
N THR A 76 -5.80 6.11 2.98
CA THR A 76 -5.16 4.79 2.83
C THR A 76 -6.08 3.76 2.17
N ALA A 77 -7.33 4.12 1.88
CA ALA A 77 -8.26 3.21 1.24
C ALA A 77 -7.86 2.97 -0.22
N ALA A 78 -7.78 1.70 -0.60
CA ALA A 78 -7.49 1.26 -1.96
C ALA A 78 -8.00 -0.17 -2.16
N VAL A 79 -8.17 -0.56 -3.43
CA VAL A 79 -8.31 -1.97 -3.81
C VAL A 79 -6.92 -2.56 -3.88
N VAL A 80 -6.64 -3.55 -3.04
CA VAL A 80 -5.35 -4.24 -3.02
C VAL A 80 -5.50 -5.58 -3.72
N GLY A 81 -4.50 -5.95 -4.52
CA GLY A 81 -4.48 -7.15 -5.31
C GLY A 81 -4.20 -6.87 -6.78
N SER A 82 -4.10 -7.92 -7.58
CA SER A 82 -3.76 -7.81 -9.01
C SER A 82 -4.80 -8.42 -9.94
N PHE A 83 -5.87 -8.96 -9.35
CA PHE A 83 -6.86 -9.77 -10.04
C PHE A 83 -8.28 -9.21 -9.83
N GLY A 84 -9.12 -9.32 -10.85
CA GLY A 84 -10.49 -8.82 -10.83
C GLY A 84 -10.78 -7.84 -11.96
N ASP A 85 -11.98 -7.25 -11.95
CA ASP A 85 -12.41 -6.34 -13.00
C ASP A 85 -11.90 -4.92 -12.79
N TRP A 86 -11.50 -4.27 -13.88
CA TRP A 86 -11.08 -2.87 -13.88
C TRP A 86 -12.14 -1.93 -13.28
N SER A 87 -13.42 -2.22 -13.51
CA SER A 87 -14.52 -1.41 -12.98
C SER A 87 -14.47 -1.26 -11.47
N HIS A 88 -14.07 -2.31 -10.73
CA HIS A 88 -13.93 -2.28 -9.28
C HIS A 88 -12.78 -1.38 -8.82
N TYR A 89 -11.61 -1.49 -9.47
CA TYR A 89 -10.47 -0.61 -9.18
C TYR A 89 -10.79 0.85 -9.51
N TYR A 90 -11.47 1.08 -10.64
CA TYR A 90 -11.84 2.42 -11.06
C TYR A 90 -12.85 3.07 -10.12
N GLU A 91 -13.91 2.35 -9.75
CA GLU A 91 -14.96 2.87 -8.88
C GLU A 91 -14.43 3.22 -7.47
N ILE A 92 -13.64 2.34 -6.87
CA ILE A 92 -13.16 2.52 -5.50
C ILE A 92 -11.88 3.38 -5.47
N GLY A 93 -10.89 3.04 -6.28
CA GLY A 93 -9.57 3.70 -6.22
C GLY A 93 -9.56 5.05 -6.92
N VAL A 94 -10.18 5.16 -8.11
CA VAL A 94 -10.15 6.40 -8.90
C VAL A 94 -11.30 7.32 -8.50
N LEU A 95 -12.55 6.91 -8.73
CA LEU A 95 -13.71 7.76 -8.45
C LEU A 95 -13.89 7.99 -6.95
N GLY A 96 -13.57 6.99 -6.11
CA GLY A 96 -13.58 7.15 -4.65
C GLY A 96 -12.58 8.21 -4.17
N THR A 97 -11.38 8.24 -4.75
CA THR A 97 -10.37 9.28 -4.47
C THR A 97 -10.87 10.66 -4.92
N GLU A 98 -11.44 10.75 -6.12
CA GLU A 98 -11.99 12.02 -6.64
C GLU A 98 -13.11 12.58 -5.75
N ARG A 99 -14.06 11.73 -5.33
CA ARG A 99 -15.13 12.11 -4.39
C ARG A 99 -14.60 12.57 -3.05
N LEU A 100 -13.58 11.89 -2.52
CA LEU A 100 -12.96 12.28 -1.25
C LEU A 100 -12.21 13.61 -1.35
N ILE A 101 -11.51 13.88 -2.46
CA ILE A 101 -10.89 15.18 -2.75
C ILE A 101 -11.95 16.29 -2.73
N GLU A 102 -13.06 16.07 -3.42
CA GLU A 102 -14.14 17.07 -3.49
C GLU A 102 -14.79 17.31 -2.11
N ALA A 103 -15.04 16.24 -1.35
CA ALA A 103 -15.56 16.36 0.02
C ALA A 103 -14.58 17.11 0.95
N ALA A 104 -13.29 16.81 0.86
CA ALA A 104 -12.24 17.50 1.63
C ALA A 104 -12.16 19.00 1.26
N HIS A 105 -12.24 19.32 -0.03
CA HIS A 105 -12.26 20.69 -0.52
C HIS A 105 -13.46 21.47 -0.01
N GLN A 106 -14.67 20.90 -0.11
CA GLN A 106 -15.92 21.56 0.31
C GLN A 106 -15.96 21.82 1.83
N GLU A 107 -15.41 20.94 2.63
CA GLU A 107 -15.34 21.07 4.09
C GLU A 107 -14.10 21.82 4.59
N GLY A 108 -13.27 22.35 3.67
CA GLY A 108 -12.11 23.18 3.99
C GLY A 108 -10.97 22.44 4.69
N VAL A 109 -10.81 21.14 4.43
CA VAL A 109 -9.70 20.33 4.99
C VAL A 109 -8.36 20.95 4.61
N ALA A 110 -7.54 21.26 5.62
CA ALA A 110 -6.30 21.99 5.41
C ALA A 110 -5.22 21.19 4.67
N ARG A 111 -5.16 19.85 4.88
CA ARG A 111 -4.12 19.00 4.29
C ARG A 111 -4.66 17.62 3.87
N PHE A 112 -4.04 17.06 2.85
CA PHE A 112 -4.40 15.75 2.30
C PHE A 112 -3.15 14.87 2.14
N VAL A 113 -3.04 13.80 2.90
CA VAL A 113 -1.96 12.80 2.80
C VAL A 113 -2.50 11.59 2.06
N HIS A 114 -1.95 11.31 0.88
CA HIS A 114 -2.34 10.17 0.05
C HIS A 114 -1.34 9.03 0.16
N LEU A 115 -1.83 7.82 0.46
CA LEU A 115 -1.02 6.62 0.42
C LEU A 115 -1.09 6.00 -0.97
N SER A 116 -0.11 6.32 -1.78
CA SER A 116 0.14 5.75 -3.09
C SER A 116 0.92 4.42 -2.97
N SER A 117 1.79 4.12 -3.90
CA SER A 117 2.67 2.94 -3.92
C SER A 117 3.86 3.18 -4.85
N ILE A 118 4.99 2.50 -4.62
CA ILE A 118 6.08 2.43 -5.62
C ILE A 118 5.62 1.84 -6.97
N ALA A 119 4.46 1.19 -6.99
CA ALA A 119 3.85 0.64 -8.19
C ALA A 119 3.59 1.70 -9.28
N VAL A 120 3.47 2.98 -8.93
CA VAL A 120 3.32 4.09 -9.90
C VAL A 120 4.48 4.22 -10.88
N TYR A 121 5.66 3.71 -10.51
CA TYR A 121 6.84 3.67 -11.39
C TYR A 121 6.82 2.51 -12.40
N GLY A 122 5.80 1.68 -12.34
CA GLY A 122 5.74 0.42 -13.09
C GLY A 122 6.53 -0.70 -12.42
N LEU A 123 6.39 -1.90 -12.97
CA LEU A 123 7.02 -3.11 -12.45
C LEU A 123 8.25 -3.54 -13.27
N LYS A 124 8.80 -2.66 -14.12
CA LYS A 124 10.02 -2.95 -14.89
C LYS A 124 11.24 -2.51 -14.10
N PRO A 125 12.37 -3.22 -14.20
CA PRO A 125 13.62 -2.77 -13.59
C PRO A 125 14.09 -1.46 -14.24
N HIS A 126 14.51 -0.50 -13.44
CA HIS A 126 15.00 0.80 -13.90
C HIS A 126 16.53 0.85 -14.13
N GLY A 127 17.26 -0.21 -13.75
CA GLY A 127 18.72 -0.29 -13.89
C GLY A 127 19.52 0.66 -12.99
N LYS A 128 18.82 1.44 -12.15
CA LYS A 128 19.37 2.37 -11.13
C LYS A 128 18.34 2.54 -10.01
N PRO A 129 18.75 3.05 -8.83
CA PRO A 129 17.81 3.32 -7.74
C PRO A 129 16.64 4.22 -8.18
N VAL A 130 15.42 3.79 -7.86
CA VAL A 130 14.20 4.52 -8.18
C VAL A 130 13.99 5.63 -7.15
N THR A 131 14.06 6.86 -7.62
CA THR A 131 13.78 8.07 -6.81
C THR A 131 12.39 8.62 -7.13
N GLU A 132 11.92 9.59 -6.35
CA GLU A 132 10.63 10.26 -6.57
C GLU A 132 10.57 11.09 -7.85
N SER A 133 11.71 11.32 -8.53
CA SER A 133 11.79 12.01 -9.82
C SER A 133 11.56 11.09 -11.04
N VAL A 134 11.45 9.78 -10.83
CA VAL A 134 11.10 8.84 -11.90
C VAL A 134 9.66 9.06 -12.32
N GLU A 135 9.43 9.16 -13.63
CA GLU A 135 8.10 9.33 -14.20
C GLU A 135 7.20 8.13 -13.92
N PHE A 136 5.91 8.38 -13.85
CA PHE A 136 4.90 7.32 -13.69
C PHE A 136 4.85 6.41 -14.92
N ASP A 137 4.48 5.16 -14.72
CA ASP A 137 4.17 4.25 -15.82
C ASP A 137 2.79 4.57 -16.42
N HIS A 138 2.73 5.56 -17.29
CA HIS A 138 1.50 6.01 -17.96
C HIS A 138 0.92 4.99 -18.95
N VAL A 139 1.67 3.92 -19.26
CA VAL A 139 1.19 2.83 -20.13
C VAL A 139 1.27 1.51 -19.35
N PRO A 140 0.54 1.40 -18.22
CA PRO A 140 0.50 0.14 -17.49
C PRO A 140 -0.13 -0.91 -18.41
N GLN A 141 0.43 -2.09 -18.37
CA GLN A 141 -0.11 -3.21 -19.14
C GLN A 141 -1.59 -3.44 -18.76
N SER A 142 -2.43 -3.71 -19.72
CA SER A 142 -3.89 -3.81 -19.55
C SER A 142 -4.36 -4.82 -18.49
N TRP A 143 -3.50 -5.75 -18.12
CA TRP A 143 -3.74 -6.74 -17.07
C TRP A 143 -3.40 -6.25 -15.66
N ASN A 144 -2.68 -5.11 -15.51
CA ASN A 144 -2.21 -4.62 -14.23
C ASN A 144 -3.09 -3.47 -13.71
N HIS A 145 -4.27 -3.82 -13.27
CA HIS A 145 -5.26 -2.86 -12.79
C HIS A 145 -4.81 -2.09 -11.56
N TYR A 146 -4.02 -2.73 -10.68
CA TYR A 146 -3.49 -2.08 -9.48
C TYR A 146 -2.53 -0.92 -9.82
N VAL A 147 -1.55 -1.16 -10.70
CA VAL A 147 -0.63 -0.10 -11.14
C VAL A 147 -1.40 1.03 -11.83
N ARG A 148 -2.33 0.67 -12.73
CA ARG A 148 -3.16 1.65 -13.43
C ARG A 148 -3.99 2.51 -12.49
N GLU A 149 -4.60 1.90 -11.47
CA GLU A 149 -5.37 2.61 -10.44
C GLU A 149 -4.47 3.56 -9.66
N LYS A 150 -3.29 3.11 -9.19
CA LYS A 150 -2.37 3.93 -8.42
C LYS A 150 -1.82 5.12 -9.20
N VAL A 151 -1.52 4.95 -10.49
CA VAL A 151 -1.10 6.06 -11.34
C VAL A 151 -2.21 7.09 -11.46
N ILE A 152 -3.43 6.68 -11.85
CA ILE A 152 -4.54 7.61 -12.07
C ILE A 152 -4.93 8.33 -10.77
N SER A 153 -5.02 7.60 -9.65
CA SER A 153 -5.40 8.21 -8.37
C SER A 153 -4.36 9.21 -7.87
N GLU A 154 -3.07 8.93 -8.01
CA GLU A 154 -2.03 9.90 -7.63
C GLU A 154 -2.00 11.12 -8.57
N GLU A 155 -2.26 10.95 -9.87
CA GLU A 155 -2.42 12.08 -10.80
C GLU A 155 -3.61 12.98 -10.43
N LEU A 156 -4.73 12.41 -10.01
CA LEU A 156 -5.88 13.18 -9.49
C LEU A 156 -5.48 14.02 -8.26
N ILE A 157 -4.70 13.45 -7.34
CA ILE A 157 -4.18 14.18 -6.16
C ILE A 157 -3.33 15.37 -6.60
N TRP A 158 -2.38 15.18 -7.51
CA TRP A 158 -1.51 16.27 -7.97
C TRP A 158 -2.25 17.31 -8.80
N LYS A 159 -3.21 16.90 -9.60
CA LYS A 159 -4.10 17.83 -10.33
C LYS A 159 -4.93 18.69 -9.37
N ALA A 160 -5.49 18.09 -8.34
CA ALA A 160 -6.26 18.80 -7.31
C ALA A 160 -5.37 19.75 -6.48
N HIS A 161 -4.14 19.33 -6.18
CA HIS A 161 -3.13 20.18 -5.51
C HIS A 161 -2.77 21.39 -6.36
N ALA A 162 -2.46 21.19 -7.64
CA ALA A 162 -2.12 22.26 -8.57
C ALA A 162 -3.27 23.26 -8.78
N ALA A 163 -4.52 22.78 -8.72
CA ALA A 163 -5.74 23.58 -8.79
C ALA A 163 -6.07 24.32 -7.46
N GLY A 164 -5.28 24.14 -6.40
CA GLY A 164 -5.52 24.74 -5.09
C GLY A 164 -6.71 24.15 -4.31
N LYS A 165 -7.27 23.02 -4.76
CA LYS A 165 -8.38 22.35 -4.06
C LYS A 165 -7.95 21.72 -2.75
N ILE A 166 -6.76 21.12 -2.73
CA ILE A 166 -6.17 20.46 -1.56
C ILE A 166 -4.68 20.77 -1.45
N ARG A 167 -4.12 20.69 -0.24
CA ARG A 167 -2.67 20.79 0.00
C ARG A 167 -2.13 19.36 0.22
N ALA A 168 -1.65 18.72 -0.84
CA ALA A 168 -1.35 17.30 -0.86
C ALA A 168 0.11 16.97 -0.53
N THR A 169 0.30 15.82 0.12
CA THR A 169 1.56 15.07 0.22
C THR A 169 1.27 13.62 -0.14
N THR A 170 2.17 12.96 -0.89
CA THR A 170 2.02 11.55 -1.19
C THR A 170 3.14 10.71 -0.56
N LEU A 171 2.79 9.52 -0.10
CA LEU A 171 3.72 8.48 0.35
C LEU A 171 3.62 7.30 -0.60
N ARG A 172 4.74 6.79 -1.07
CA ARG A 172 4.85 5.65 -2.00
C ARG A 172 5.53 4.48 -1.29
N PRO A 173 4.80 3.72 -0.45
CA PRO A 173 5.38 2.56 0.20
C PRO A 173 5.71 1.45 -0.80
N SER A 174 6.73 0.70 -0.47
CA SER A 174 7.04 -0.61 -1.08
C SER A 174 6.07 -1.68 -0.54
N ILE A 175 6.39 -2.96 -0.69
CA ILE A 175 5.58 -4.07 -0.15
C ILE A 175 5.59 -3.96 1.37
N VAL A 176 4.42 -3.70 1.97
CA VAL A 176 4.29 -3.57 3.43
C VAL A 176 4.02 -4.93 4.03
N ILE A 177 4.78 -5.30 5.08
CA ILE A 177 4.61 -6.55 5.85
C ILE A 177 4.44 -6.26 7.33
N GLY A 178 3.76 -7.12 8.04
CA GLY A 178 3.62 -7.02 9.51
C GLY A 178 2.30 -7.58 10.04
N ALA A 179 2.02 -7.34 11.30
CA ALA A 179 0.80 -7.81 11.95
C ALA A 179 -0.46 -7.39 11.19
N ARG A 180 -1.35 -8.34 10.92
CA ARG A 180 -2.59 -8.15 10.14
C ARG A 180 -2.37 -7.93 8.64
N ASP A 181 -1.20 -8.28 8.11
CA ASP A 181 -1.00 -8.35 6.67
C ASP A 181 -1.96 -9.38 6.06
N ARG A 182 -2.77 -8.94 5.09
CA ARG A 182 -3.75 -9.79 4.39
C ARG A 182 -3.37 -10.06 2.94
N ASN A 183 -2.19 -9.62 2.52
CA ASN A 183 -1.79 -9.68 1.11
C ASN A 183 -0.41 -10.28 0.88
N ALA A 184 0.66 -9.66 1.35
CA ALA A 184 2.02 -10.04 0.98
C ALA A 184 2.40 -11.41 1.55
N VAL A 185 2.32 -11.58 2.88
CA VAL A 185 2.70 -12.83 3.54
C VAL A 185 1.73 -13.98 3.21
N PRO A 186 0.38 -13.81 3.20
CA PRO A 186 -0.53 -14.83 2.71
C PRO A 186 -0.20 -15.32 1.29
N ARG A 187 0.13 -14.42 0.37
CA ARG A 187 0.52 -14.80 -1.00
C ARG A 187 1.84 -15.56 -1.06
N MET A 188 2.80 -15.23 -0.20
CA MET A 188 4.04 -16.01 -0.09
C MET A 188 3.73 -17.45 0.37
N ILE A 189 2.80 -17.62 1.30
CA ILE A 189 2.34 -18.95 1.75
C ILE A 189 1.65 -19.68 0.60
N ASP A 190 0.71 -19.05 -0.11
CA ASP A 190 0.00 -19.64 -1.24
C ASP A 190 0.98 -20.11 -2.32
N MET A 191 2.00 -19.30 -2.60
CA MET A 191 3.05 -19.64 -3.56
C MET A 191 3.90 -20.83 -3.10
N LEU A 192 4.26 -20.88 -1.80
CA LEU A 192 5.04 -21.99 -1.24
C LEU A 192 4.23 -23.30 -1.13
N THR A 193 2.92 -23.21 -1.02
CA THR A 193 2.01 -24.38 -1.01
C THR A 193 1.62 -24.85 -2.40
N PHE A 194 1.93 -24.07 -3.44
CA PHE A 194 1.62 -24.46 -4.82
C PHE A 194 2.46 -25.68 -5.25
N PRO A 195 1.85 -26.67 -5.95
CA PRO A 195 2.53 -27.93 -6.27
C PRO A 195 3.78 -27.76 -7.14
N ILE A 196 3.86 -26.68 -7.91
CA ILE A 196 5.00 -26.41 -8.80
C ILE A 196 6.00 -25.53 -8.05
N SER A 197 7.12 -26.14 -7.68
CA SER A 197 8.19 -25.50 -6.90
C SER A 197 9.20 -24.76 -7.82
N LEU A 198 8.74 -23.68 -8.49
CA LEU A 198 9.54 -22.86 -9.39
C LEU A 198 9.41 -21.38 -9.00
N MET A 199 10.53 -20.64 -9.14
CA MET A 199 10.58 -19.21 -8.90
C MET A 199 11.04 -18.43 -10.13
N ALA A 200 10.61 -17.20 -10.25
CA ALA A 200 11.09 -16.28 -11.28
C ALA A 200 12.39 -15.60 -10.85
N GLY A 201 13.27 -15.34 -11.82
CA GLY A 201 14.46 -14.52 -11.66
C GLY A 201 15.63 -15.23 -11.01
N LYS A 202 16.21 -14.62 -9.98
CA LYS A 202 17.39 -15.13 -9.25
C LYS A 202 17.10 -15.12 -7.74
N PRO A 203 17.66 -16.07 -6.97
CA PRO A 203 17.49 -16.10 -5.51
C PRO A 203 17.96 -14.81 -4.81
N SER A 204 18.98 -14.15 -5.38
CA SER A 204 19.58 -12.92 -4.86
C SER A 204 18.86 -11.63 -5.26
N ASN A 205 17.77 -11.70 -6.05
CA ASN A 205 16.99 -10.50 -6.38
C ASN A 205 16.45 -9.87 -5.10
N ARG A 206 16.58 -8.54 -4.99
CA ARG A 206 16.11 -7.78 -3.83
C ARG A 206 14.63 -7.52 -3.96
N LEU A 207 13.90 -7.79 -2.88
CA LEU A 207 12.47 -7.49 -2.79
C LEU A 207 12.30 -6.16 -2.03
N PRO A 208 11.61 -5.16 -2.61
CA PRO A 208 11.39 -3.89 -1.94
C PRO A 208 10.30 -4.07 -0.87
N ILE A 209 10.71 -4.21 0.39
CA ILE A 209 9.82 -4.43 1.54
C ILE A 209 10.02 -3.30 2.54
N VAL A 210 8.95 -2.95 3.25
CA VAL A 210 8.96 -2.09 4.44
C VAL A 210 8.10 -2.71 5.53
N CYS A 211 8.54 -2.61 6.79
CA CYS A 211 7.75 -3.04 7.94
C CYS A 211 6.57 -2.09 8.18
N ILE A 212 5.45 -2.62 8.67
CA ILE A 212 4.25 -1.81 8.93
C ILE A 212 4.55 -0.66 9.91
N ASP A 213 5.35 -0.91 10.95
CA ASP A 213 5.67 0.11 11.94
C ASP A 213 6.50 1.24 11.35
N ASP A 214 7.44 0.93 10.45
CA ASP A 214 8.22 1.93 9.71
C ASP A 214 7.33 2.72 8.72
N CYS A 215 6.40 2.04 8.06
CA CYS A 215 5.47 2.68 7.13
C CYS A 215 4.56 3.69 7.85
N VAL A 216 3.99 3.32 8.99
CA VAL A 216 3.09 4.23 9.73
C VAL A 216 3.84 5.32 10.48
N ASP A 217 5.11 5.09 10.88
CA ASP A 217 5.99 6.16 11.39
C ASP A 217 6.22 7.24 10.32
N ALA A 218 6.45 6.85 9.06
CA ALA A 218 6.55 7.82 7.96
C ALA A 218 5.26 8.62 7.76
N ILE A 219 4.08 7.97 7.85
CA ILE A 219 2.78 8.66 7.78
C ILE A 219 2.65 9.67 8.94
N ALA A 220 2.97 9.28 10.17
CA ALA A 220 2.89 10.15 11.34
C ALA A 220 3.79 11.38 11.17
N ARG A 221 5.03 11.20 10.72
CA ARG A 221 5.96 12.32 10.46
C ARG A 221 5.44 13.28 9.41
N VAL A 222 4.83 12.78 8.34
CA VAL A 222 4.20 13.62 7.32
C VAL A 222 3.01 14.39 7.92
N VAL A 223 2.19 13.78 8.77
CA VAL A 223 1.06 14.46 9.42
C VAL A 223 1.54 15.59 10.33
N GLU A 224 2.68 15.45 11.01
CA GLU A 224 3.25 16.47 11.91
C GLU A 224 3.93 17.65 11.19
N LYS A 225 4.38 17.45 9.93
CA LYS A 225 5.22 18.41 9.21
C LYS A 225 4.48 19.12 8.06
N ASP A 226 4.36 20.44 8.11
CA ASP A 226 3.74 21.24 7.05
C ASP A 226 4.64 21.45 5.81
N ASP A 227 5.94 21.35 5.96
CA ASP A 227 6.93 21.51 4.88
C ASP A 227 6.97 20.31 3.90
N THR A 228 6.12 19.31 4.13
CA THR A 228 5.94 18.14 3.25
C THR A 228 4.93 18.37 2.10
N ILE A 229 4.18 19.48 2.16
CA ILE A 229 3.15 19.79 1.16
C ILE A 229 3.79 20.01 -0.22
N GLY A 230 3.15 19.45 -1.25
CA GLY A 230 3.66 19.48 -2.63
C GLY A 230 4.76 18.45 -2.91
N LYS A 231 5.01 17.51 -1.98
CA LYS A 231 6.09 16.53 -2.10
C LYS A 231 5.57 15.09 -2.07
N SER A 232 6.36 14.20 -2.68
CA SER A 232 6.19 12.75 -2.58
C SER A 232 7.41 12.13 -1.93
N TYR A 233 7.20 11.00 -1.23
CA TYR A 233 8.24 10.26 -0.52
C TYR A 233 8.13 8.77 -0.78
N ASN A 234 9.21 8.16 -1.26
CA ASN A 234 9.35 6.72 -1.29
C ASN A 234 9.60 6.20 0.13
N ILE A 235 8.90 5.13 0.49
CA ILE A 235 8.97 4.51 1.81
C ILE A 235 9.27 3.01 1.63
N SER A 236 10.53 2.65 1.83
CA SER A 236 11.03 1.28 1.67
C SER A 236 12.08 0.99 2.74
N GLY A 237 12.26 -0.28 3.09
CA GLY A 237 13.33 -0.69 3.98
C GLY A 237 14.71 -0.33 3.43
N HIS A 238 15.65 -0.10 4.30
CA HIS A 238 17.02 0.24 3.96
C HIS A 238 17.86 -1.02 3.72
N ARG A 239 17.64 -2.05 4.53
CA ARG A 239 18.28 -3.37 4.37
C ARG A 239 17.56 -4.15 3.26
N HIS A 240 18.21 -4.23 2.12
CA HIS A 240 17.68 -5.03 1.01
C HIS A 240 17.71 -6.52 1.37
N ILE A 241 16.54 -7.14 1.38
CA ILE A 241 16.42 -8.58 1.66
C ILE A 241 16.22 -9.34 0.34
N ALA A 242 16.94 -10.45 0.17
CA ALA A 242 16.78 -11.27 -1.02
C ALA A 242 15.46 -12.04 -1.00
N VAL A 243 14.87 -12.25 -2.17
CA VAL A 243 13.63 -13.04 -2.33
C VAL A 243 13.78 -14.41 -1.67
N ALA A 244 14.93 -15.08 -1.86
CA ALA A 244 15.17 -16.39 -1.26
C ALA A 244 15.15 -16.35 0.26
N ASP A 245 15.71 -15.30 0.89
CA ASP A 245 15.79 -15.18 2.34
C ASP A 245 14.40 -14.95 2.95
N VAL A 246 13.58 -14.10 2.33
CA VAL A 246 12.18 -13.88 2.76
C VAL A 246 11.39 -15.18 2.70
N LEU A 247 11.49 -15.91 1.58
CA LEU A 247 10.79 -17.17 1.40
C LEU A 247 11.28 -18.25 2.36
N GLN A 248 12.58 -18.26 2.67
CA GLN A 248 13.15 -19.18 3.65
C GLN A 248 12.63 -18.91 5.05
N LEU A 249 12.50 -17.63 5.44
CA LEU A 249 11.91 -17.24 6.74
C LEU A 249 10.45 -17.72 6.85
N VAL A 250 9.63 -17.47 5.83
CA VAL A 250 8.23 -17.91 5.78
C VAL A 250 8.13 -19.45 5.76
N GLY A 251 8.94 -20.09 4.91
CA GLY A 251 8.97 -21.56 4.77
C GLY A 251 9.36 -22.24 6.06
N ASN A 252 10.40 -21.80 6.76
CA ASN A 252 10.83 -22.36 8.03
C ASN A 252 9.73 -22.27 9.11
N LYS A 253 9.07 -21.11 9.21
CA LYS A 253 8.02 -20.87 10.23
C LYS A 253 6.75 -21.70 9.96
N ARG A 254 6.45 -21.99 8.72
CA ARG A 254 5.26 -22.75 8.31
C ARG A 254 5.57 -24.22 7.95
N ASN A 255 6.82 -24.64 8.08
CA ASN A 255 7.29 -25.98 7.67
C ASN A 255 6.96 -26.30 6.19
N LEU A 256 7.15 -25.30 5.32
CA LEU A 256 6.90 -25.37 3.89
C LEU A 256 8.22 -25.51 3.12
N ARG A 257 8.17 -26.24 2.02
CA ARG A 257 9.33 -26.39 1.12
C ARG A 257 9.54 -25.12 0.31
N VAL A 258 10.74 -24.55 0.38
CA VAL A 258 11.13 -23.38 -0.42
C VAL A 258 11.64 -23.84 -1.78
N PRO A 259 11.20 -23.21 -2.89
CA PRO A 259 11.70 -23.51 -4.23
C PRO A 259 13.19 -23.26 -4.35
N SER A 260 13.90 -24.23 -4.95
CA SER A 260 15.34 -24.13 -5.24
C SER A 260 15.62 -23.90 -6.73
N THR A 261 14.61 -24.02 -7.58
CA THR A 261 14.74 -23.87 -9.03
C THR A 261 14.22 -22.49 -9.45
N TYR A 262 15.10 -21.73 -10.09
CA TYR A 262 14.83 -20.37 -10.58
C TYR A 262 14.87 -20.36 -12.10
N LEU A 263 13.87 -19.72 -12.73
CA LEU A 263 13.76 -19.60 -14.18
C LEU A 263 13.73 -18.11 -14.59
N PRO A 264 14.23 -17.77 -15.78
CA PRO A 264 14.06 -16.44 -16.33
C PRO A 264 12.59 -15.99 -16.31
N THR A 265 12.35 -14.76 -15.88
CA THR A 265 10.99 -14.16 -15.75
C THR A 265 10.19 -14.31 -17.06
N SER A 266 10.84 -14.17 -18.21
CA SER A 266 10.22 -14.29 -19.53
C SER A 266 9.61 -15.67 -19.80
N LEU A 267 10.17 -16.73 -19.23
CA LEU A 267 9.65 -18.09 -19.40
C LEU A 267 8.40 -18.37 -18.56
N LEU A 268 8.25 -17.69 -17.42
CA LEU A 268 7.12 -17.88 -16.52
C LEU A 268 5.95 -16.92 -16.81
N PHE A 269 6.21 -15.79 -17.43
CA PHE A 269 5.22 -14.73 -17.60
C PHE A 269 4.00 -15.16 -18.42
N ALA A 270 4.18 -15.79 -19.57
CA ALA A 270 3.10 -16.24 -20.43
C ALA A 270 2.30 -17.43 -19.84
N PRO A 271 2.94 -18.50 -19.31
CA PRO A 271 2.23 -19.57 -18.62
C PRO A 271 1.37 -19.10 -17.44
N VAL A 272 1.90 -18.15 -16.63
CA VAL A 272 1.15 -17.59 -15.51
C VAL A 272 -0.01 -16.73 -16.01
N GLY A 273 0.15 -15.99 -17.11
CA GLY A 273 -0.96 -15.27 -17.75
C GLY A 273 -2.09 -16.20 -18.22
N LEU A 274 -1.76 -17.39 -18.73
CA LEU A 274 -2.75 -18.43 -19.08
C LEU A 274 -3.44 -18.99 -17.83
N LEU A 275 -2.69 -19.19 -16.73
CA LEU A 275 -3.26 -19.59 -15.45
C LEU A 275 -4.27 -18.56 -14.92
N GLU A 276 -3.92 -17.27 -14.93
CA GLU A 276 -4.83 -16.19 -14.54
C GLU A 276 -6.09 -16.16 -15.41
N TRP A 277 -5.93 -16.30 -16.72
CA TRP A 277 -7.07 -16.34 -17.64
C TRP A 277 -7.98 -17.53 -17.37
N GLY A 278 -7.41 -18.74 -17.20
CA GLY A 278 -8.16 -19.94 -16.85
C GLY A 278 -8.89 -19.80 -15.52
N TRP A 279 -8.22 -19.22 -14.49
CA TRP A 279 -8.80 -18.96 -13.18
C TRP A 279 -10.04 -18.06 -13.25
N ALA A 280 -9.97 -16.98 -14.04
CA ALA A 280 -11.10 -16.10 -14.29
C ALA A 280 -12.27 -16.82 -14.99
N LYS A 281 -11.98 -17.71 -15.93
CA LYS A 281 -13.01 -18.45 -16.71
C LYS A 281 -13.78 -19.46 -15.87
N ILE A 282 -13.12 -20.14 -14.91
CA ILE A 282 -13.80 -21.11 -14.03
C ILE A 282 -14.53 -20.45 -12.86
N GLY A 283 -14.54 -19.11 -12.79
CA GLY A 283 -15.32 -18.34 -11.80
C GLY A 283 -14.87 -18.57 -10.35
N LYS A 284 -13.63 -18.99 -10.12
CA LYS A 284 -13.10 -19.10 -8.75
C LYS A 284 -13.00 -17.73 -8.13
N SER A 285 -13.53 -17.59 -6.92
CA SER A 285 -13.38 -16.39 -6.12
C SER A 285 -11.92 -16.24 -5.64
N GLY A 286 -11.43 -14.99 -5.58
CA GLY A 286 -10.07 -14.68 -5.15
C GLY A 286 -9.04 -14.79 -6.27
N GLU A 287 -7.80 -14.50 -5.93
CA GLU A 287 -6.68 -14.50 -6.87
C GLU A 287 -6.06 -15.89 -7.00
N PRO A 288 -5.47 -16.21 -8.18
CA PRO A 288 -4.67 -17.42 -8.31
C PRO A 288 -3.44 -17.36 -7.39
N PRO A 289 -2.91 -18.51 -6.93
CA PRO A 289 -1.75 -18.57 -6.02
C PRO A 289 -0.50 -17.89 -6.59
N ILE A 290 -0.36 -17.89 -7.91
CA ILE A 290 0.72 -17.23 -8.63
C ILE A 290 0.11 -16.29 -9.66
N THR A 291 0.56 -15.03 -9.66
CA THR A 291 0.13 -14.00 -10.61
C THR A 291 1.31 -13.44 -11.39
N ARG A 292 1.04 -12.78 -12.52
CA ARG A 292 2.10 -12.09 -13.28
C ARG A 292 2.79 -11.01 -12.45
N ILE A 293 2.08 -10.36 -11.51
CA ILE A 293 2.70 -9.41 -10.57
C ILE A 293 3.70 -10.13 -9.67
N SER A 294 3.36 -11.27 -9.08
CA SER A 294 4.30 -12.03 -8.25
C SER A 294 5.53 -12.51 -9.02
N VAL A 295 5.33 -12.94 -10.28
CA VAL A 295 6.44 -13.32 -11.19
C VAL A 295 7.37 -12.13 -11.45
N VAL A 296 6.84 -10.94 -11.66
CA VAL A 296 7.62 -9.74 -11.92
C VAL A 296 8.34 -9.26 -10.66
N LEU A 297 7.65 -9.20 -9.52
CA LEU A 297 8.24 -8.77 -8.25
C LEU A 297 9.37 -9.69 -7.78
N ALA A 298 9.24 -11.00 -7.91
CA ALA A 298 10.32 -11.94 -7.59
C ALA A 298 11.40 -11.99 -8.68
N GLY A 299 10.99 -11.75 -9.93
CA GLY A 299 11.80 -11.95 -11.11
C GLY A 299 12.86 -10.89 -11.38
N TYR A 300 12.72 -9.71 -10.81
CA TYR A 300 13.65 -8.59 -11.02
C TYR A 300 14.22 -8.08 -9.70
N ASP A 301 15.35 -7.37 -9.83
CA ASP A 301 16.03 -6.72 -8.72
C ASP A 301 15.57 -5.27 -8.61
N TYR A 302 15.01 -4.89 -7.44
CA TYR A 302 14.51 -3.55 -7.21
C TYR A 302 15.34 -2.83 -6.16
N GLU A 303 15.65 -1.57 -6.44
CA GLU A 303 16.28 -0.67 -5.51
C GLU A 303 15.49 0.64 -5.45
N ILE A 304 14.90 0.91 -4.28
CA ILE A 304 14.09 2.11 -4.05
C ILE A 304 14.89 3.06 -3.16
N SER A 305 15.11 4.27 -3.64
CA SER A 305 15.78 5.32 -2.87
C SER A 305 14.78 6.03 -1.95
N CYS A 306 15.07 6.04 -0.66
CA CYS A 306 14.33 6.79 0.36
C CYS A 306 15.10 8.04 0.83
N GLN A 307 16.08 8.50 0.04
CA GLN A 307 16.96 9.60 0.43
C GLN A 307 16.19 10.87 0.81
N ARG A 308 15.11 11.19 0.09
CA ARG A 308 14.26 12.34 0.39
C ARG A 308 13.57 12.18 1.75
N ALA A 309 13.02 11.02 2.07
CA ALA A 309 12.41 10.75 3.37
C ALA A 309 13.43 10.85 4.50
N HIS A 310 14.67 10.36 4.30
CA HIS A 310 15.76 10.51 5.27
C HIS A 310 16.08 11.99 5.55
N GLN A 311 16.24 12.79 4.50
CA GLN A 311 16.69 14.18 4.62
C GLN A 311 15.61 15.12 5.14
N GLU A 312 14.37 14.96 4.67
CA GLU A 312 13.31 15.92 4.92
C GLU A 312 12.39 15.52 6.09
N LEU A 313 12.11 14.21 6.24
CA LEU A 313 11.29 13.71 7.35
C LEU A 313 12.14 13.34 8.57
N GLY A 314 13.45 13.12 8.42
CA GLY A 314 14.28 12.47 9.44
C GLY A 314 13.84 11.03 9.68
N TRP A 315 13.23 10.40 8.68
CA TRP A 315 12.72 9.05 8.75
C TRP A 315 13.80 8.03 8.36
N PHE A 316 13.98 7.04 9.21
CA PHE A 316 14.89 5.91 8.97
C PHE A 316 14.18 4.63 9.39
N PRO A 317 14.04 3.62 8.48
CA PRO A 317 13.41 2.37 8.83
C PRO A 317 14.28 1.58 9.81
N LYS A 318 13.64 0.83 10.71
CA LYS A 318 14.32 -0.07 11.66
C LYS A 318 14.66 -1.41 11.01
N ASP A 319 13.94 -1.77 9.92
CA ASP A 319 14.11 -3.01 9.16
C ASP A 319 14.01 -4.29 10.01
N GLU A 320 13.07 -4.32 10.94
CA GLU A 320 12.80 -5.49 11.81
C GLU A 320 11.99 -6.56 11.06
N TYR A 321 12.52 -7.02 9.91
CA TYR A 321 11.80 -7.92 8.98
C TYR A 321 11.39 -9.24 9.62
N GLU A 322 12.28 -9.88 10.41
CA GLU A 322 12.02 -11.14 11.06
C GLU A 322 10.82 -11.02 12.01
N SER A 323 10.81 -9.98 12.85
CA SER A 323 9.71 -9.67 13.77
C SER A 323 8.41 -9.35 13.03
N ALA A 324 8.48 -8.55 11.96
CA ALA A 324 7.32 -8.19 11.15
C ALA A 324 6.72 -9.42 10.44
N LEU A 325 7.54 -10.33 9.90
CA LEU A 325 7.10 -11.58 9.30
C LEU A 325 6.47 -12.52 10.34
N GLU A 326 7.07 -12.66 11.52
CA GLU A 326 6.48 -13.43 12.60
C GLU A 326 5.11 -12.91 13.03
N ALA A 327 4.99 -11.59 13.20
CA ALA A 327 3.73 -10.94 13.53
C ALA A 327 2.65 -11.12 12.44
N ALA A 328 3.05 -11.05 11.16
CA ALA A 328 2.16 -11.36 10.04
C ALA A 328 1.69 -12.81 10.07
N LEU A 329 2.62 -13.76 10.23
CA LEU A 329 2.34 -15.20 10.28
C LEU A 329 1.43 -15.60 11.45
N ALA A 330 1.45 -14.86 12.55
CA ALA A 330 0.57 -15.11 13.70
C ALA A 330 -0.89 -14.71 13.44
N THR A 331 -1.16 -13.95 12.38
CA THR A 331 -2.48 -13.42 12.03
C THR A 331 -3.11 -14.08 10.79
N VAL A 332 -2.41 -15.03 10.16
CA VAL A 332 -2.83 -15.76 8.94
C VAL A 332 -3.23 -17.21 9.22
#